data_2926573b713bb4a832204181c6f56f53
#
_entry.id   2926573b713bb4a832204181c6f56f53
#
_cell.length_a   1.000
_cell.length_b   1.000
_cell.length_c   1.000
_cell.angle_alpha   90.00
_cell.angle_beta   90.00
_cell.angle_gamma   90.00
#
_symmetry.space_group_name_H-M   'P 1'
#
loop_
_entity.id
_entity.type
_entity.pdbx_description
1 polymer ?
#
loop_
_entity_poly.entity_id
_entity_poly.type
_entity_poly.pdbx_seq_one_letter_code
_entity_poly.pdbx_strand_id
1 'polypeptide(L)'
;MKYRLQYVFALLIALTLLCGCGAKSPAGDPVTEGFSCRAAIRYGEMDIDARLTCTPEGSMTVAFALPKSLSGVVLGWNGTDMTLELGGMSLALPVEKVPESALVRCLAQVLGATHPTGTRTEEGYVISGETEGKAYALVCDPATGLPVSLSVPEEGLEATFTETQLYKNATE
;
A
#
# COMPACT_ATOMS: atom_id res chain seq x y z
N MET A 1 59.57 15.31 -6.39
CA MET A 1 58.40 15.19 -7.31
C MET A 1 57.51 13.98 -7.02
N LYS A 2 58.00 12.86 -6.51
CA LYS A 2 57.25 11.62 -6.23
C LYS A 2 56.12 11.77 -5.18
N TYR A 3 56.33 12.54 -4.14
CA TYR A 3 55.33 12.72 -3.05
C TYR A 3 54.09 13.50 -3.45
N ARG A 4 54.22 14.46 -4.38
CA ARG A 4 53.08 15.24 -4.86
C ARG A 4 52.05 14.38 -5.65
N LEU A 5 52.56 13.39 -6.36
CA LEU A 5 51.71 12.45 -7.13
C LEU A 5 50.93 11.49 -6.21
N GLN A 6 51.53 11.08 -5.07
CA GLN A 6 50.86 10.24 -4.08
C GLN A 6 49.71 10.96 -3.37
N TYR A 7 49.89 12.23 -3.03
CA TYR A 7 48.79 13.02 -2.40
C TYR A 7 47.63 13.29 -3.37
N VAL A 8 47.93 13.50 -4.66
CA VAL A 8 46.87 13.67 -5.68
C VAL A 8 46.08 12.36 -5.83
N PHE A 9 46.73 11.20 -5.83
CA PHE A 9 46.08 9.90 -5.93
C PHE A 9 45.24 9.58 -4.69
N ALA A 10 45.75 9.88 -3.50
CA ALA A 10 45.03 9.70 -2.25
C ALA A 10 43.80 10.64 -2.15
N LEU A 11 43.92 11.88 -2.64
CA LEU A 11 42.82 12.83 -2.69
C LEU A 11 41.72 12.39 -3.67
N LEU A 12 42.11 11.81 -4.81
CA LEU A 12 41.16 11.30 -5.83
C LEU A 12 40.38 10.11 -5.31
N ILE A 13 41.04 9.19 -4.58
CA ILE A 13 40.39 8.03 -3.92
C ILE A 13 39.46 8.51 -2.80
N ALA A 14 39.84 9.50 -2.02
CA ALA A 14 38.99 10.06 -0.98
C ALA A 14 37.73 10.74 -1.58
N LEU A 15 37.83 11.42 -2.73
CA LEU A 15 36.70 12.05 -3.41
C LEU A 15 35.71 11.02 -4.00
N THR A 16 36.20 9.84 -4.46
CA THR A 16 35.34 8.79 -4.99
C THR A 16 34.55 8.06 -3.90
N LEU A 17 35.07 8.03 -2.67
CA LEU A 17 34.38 7.43 -1.51
C LEU A 17 33.28 8.33 -0.95
N LEU A 18 33.26 9.62 -1.29
CA LEU A 18 32.20 10.56 -0.88
C LEU A 18 31.00 10.59 -1.83
N CYS A 19 31.07 9.95 -2.99
CA CYS A 19 29.93 9.67 -3.84
C CYS A 19 29.16 8.43 -3.35
N GLY A 20 28.95 8.30 -2.04
CA GLY A 20 27.95 7.41 -1.51
C GLY A 20 26.59 7.88 -2.04
N CYS A 21 25.98 7.11 -2.95
CA CYS A 21 24.57 7.24 -3.24
C CYS A 21 23.82 7.16 -1.92
N GLY A 22 23.47 8.31 -1.38
CA GLY A 22 22.46 8.41 -0.33
C GLY A 22 21.17 7.89 -0.95
N ALA A 23 20.90 6.60 -0.80
CA ALA A 23 19.58 6.07 -1.02
C ALA A 23 18.67 6.90 -0.11
N LYS A 24 17.88 7.80 -0.68
CA LYS A 24 16.82 8.49 0.06
C LYS A 24 16.00 7.39 0.69
N SER A 25 15.96 7.35 2.02
CA SER A 25 14.93 6.60 2.72
C SER A 25 13.59 7.03 2.14
N PRO A 26 12.64 6.12 1.88
CA PRO A 26 11.31 6.51 1.45
C PRO A 26 10.78 7.57 2.42
N ALA A 27 10.21 8.62 1.89
CA ALA A 27 9.66 9.71 2.66
C ALA A 27 8.37 9.23 3.33
N GLY A 28 8.46 8.74 4.57
CA GLY A 28 7.31 8.35 5.37
C GLY A 28 6.67 6.99 5.02
N ASP A 29 5.73 6.57 5.84
CA ASP A 29 4.83 5.45 5.54
C ASP A 29 3.73 5.97 4.59
N PRO A 30 3.68 5.53 3.31
CA PRO A 30 2.73 6.05 2.34
C PRO A 30 1.28 5.75 2.72
N VAL A 31 1.08 4.69 3.50
CA VAL A 31 -0.24 4.28 3.95
C VAL A 31 -0.80 5.27 4.98
N THR A 32 0.06 5.90 5.80
CA THR A 32 -0.36 6.92 6.78
C THR A 32 -0.76 8.24 6.14
N GLU A 33 -0.22 8.57 4.96
CA GLU A 33 -0.59 9.78 4.22
C GLU A 33 -1.90 9.64 3.44
N GLY A 34 -2.35 8.39 3.27
CA GLY A 34 -3.50 8.05 2.44
C GLY A 34 -3.17 8.07 0.95
N PHE A 35 -3.93 7.34 0.17
CA PHE A 35 -3.75 7.23 -1.28
C PHE A 35 -5.04 6.83 -1.99
N SER A 36 -5.08 7.00 -3.30
CA SER A 36 -6.09 6.43 -4.18
C SER A 36 -5.43 5.69 -5.33
N CYS A 37 -6.02 4.58 -5.76
CA CYS A 37 -5.49 3.75 -6.83
C CYS A 37 -6.60 2.97 -7.55
N ARG A 38 -6.24 2.38 -8.68
CA ARG A 38 -6.96 1.29 -9.29
C ARG A 38 -6.35 -0.01 -8.82
N ALA A 39 -7.19 -0.96 -8.37
CA ALA A 39 -6.77 -2.24 -7.84
C ALA A 39 -7.31 -3.38 -8.70
N ALA A 40 -6.41 -4.20 -9.23
CA ALA A 40 -6.73 -5.51 -9.77
C ALA A 40 -6.49 -6.53 -8.66
N ILE A 41 -7.54 -7.17 -8.19
CA ILE A 41 -7.53 -8.03 -7.01
C ILE A 41 -7.97 -9.43 -7.41
N ARG A 42 -7.17 -10.43 -7.07
CA ARG A 42 -7.59 -11.83 -7.01
C ARG A 42 -7.91 -12.15 -5.55
N TYR A 43 -9.11 -12.68 -5.32
CA TYR A 43 -9.54 -13.08 -4.00
C TYR A 43 -10.22 -14.46 -4.08
N GLY A 44 -9.49 -15.51 -3.66
CA GLY A 44 -9.86 -16.88 -3.96
C GLY A 44 -9.93 -17.11 -5.47
N GLU A 45 -11.14 -17.45 -5.96
CA GLU A 45 -11.40 -17.68 -7.41
C GLU A 45 -11.97 -16.43 -8.13
N MET A 46 -12.12 -15.29 -7.41
CA MET A 46 -12.70 -14.08 -7.98
C MET A 46 -11.60 -13.13 -8.48
N ASP A 47 -11.75 -12.66 -9.70
CA ASP A 47 -11.00 -11.55 -10.24
C ASP A 47 -11.85 -10.27 -10.13
N ILE A 48 -11.31 -9.27 -9.46
CA ILE A 48 -11.98 -8.02 -9.11
C ILE A 48 -11.19 -6.85 -9.67
N ASP A 49 -11.88 -5.89 -10.29
CA ASP A 49 -11.33 -4.58 -10.64
C ASP A 49 -12.09 -3.53 -9.82
N ALA A 50 -11.38 -2.73 -9.07
CA ALA A 50 -11.96 -1.75 -8.17
C ALA A 50 -11.12 -0.47 -8.11
N ARG A 51 -11.77 0.64 -7.74
CA ARG A 51 -11.08 1.84 -7.27
C ARG A 51 -11.01 1.80 -5.75
N LEU A 52 -9.82 1.96 -5.23
CA LEU A 52 -9.55 1.96 -3.80
C LEU A 52 -9.09 3.35 -3.38
N THR A 53 -9.61 3.82 -2.25
CA THR A 53 -9.19 5.09 -1.64
C THR A 53 -8.98 4.85 -0.15
N CYS A 54 -7.80 5.16 0.35
CA CYS A 54 -7.46 5.19 1.76
C CYS A 54 -7.23 6.64 2.18
N THR A 55 -7.82 7.05 3.29
CA THR A 55 -7.61 8.39 3.84
C THR A 55 -6.51 8.36 4.92
N PRO A 56 -5.89 9.51 5.25
CA PRO A 56 -4.90 9.58 6.33
C PRO A 56 -5.46 9.16 7.70
N GLU A 57 -6.78 9.29 7.90
CA GLU A 57 -7.48 8.89 9.13
C GLU A 57 -7.72 7.36 9.21
N GLY A 58 -7.26 6.58 8.21
CA GLY A 58 -7.41 5.13 8.16
C GLY A 58 -8.77 4.64 7.66
N SER A 59 -9.61 5.53 7.13
CA SER A 59 -10.81 5.11 6.41
C SER A 59 -10.46 4.60 5.02
N MET A 60 -11.23 3.61 4.56
CA MET A 60 -11.04 3.02 3.24
C MET A 60 -12.35 2.91 2.48
N THR A 61 -12.29 3.13 1.18
CA THR A 61 -13.41 2.92 0.25
C THR A 61 -12.97 2.05 -0.91
N VAL A 62 -13.80 1.05 -1.25
CA VAL A 62 -13.60 0.13 -2.38
C VAL A 62 -14.83 0.23 -3.29
N ALA A 63 -14.68 0.84 -4.45
CA ALA A 63 -15.74 0.95 -5.46
C ALA A 63 -15.50 -0.07 -6.57
N PHE A 64 -16.38 -1.06 -6.70
CA PHE A 64 -16.24 -2.17 -7.63
C PHE A 64 -16.62 -1.79 -9.06
N ALA A 65 -15.77 -2.14 -10.03
CA ALA A 65 -16.03 -2.06 -11.47
C ALA A 65 -16.29 -3.44 -12.08
N LEU A 66 -15.57 -4.48 -11.64
CA LEU A 66 -15.73 -5.87 -12.04
C LEU A 66 -15.66 -6.79 -10.80
N PRO A 67 -16.33 -7.97 -10.83
CA PRO A 67 -17.22 -8.45 -11.88
C PRO A 67 -18.51 -7.61 -12.01
N LYS A 68 -19.23 -7.75 -13.11
CA LYS A 68 -20.47 -6.97 -13.36
C LYS A 68 -21.52 -7.12 -12.24
N SER A 69 -21.54 -8.26 -11.55
CA SER A 69 -22.41 -8.52 -10.40
C SER A 69 -22.15 -7.62 -9.21
N LEU A 70 -20.95 -7.07 -9.09
CA LEU A 70 -20.55 -6.13 -8.05
C LEU A 70 -20.45 -4.68 -8.55
N SER A 71 -20.64 -4.45 -9.85
CA SER A 71 -20.54 -3.10 -10.41
C SER A 71 -21.52 -2.14 -9.77
N GLY A 72 -21.03 -0.99 -9.30
CA GLY A 72 -21.79 0.01 -8.58
C GLY A 72 -21.92 -0.24 -7.07
N VAL A 73 -21.41 -1.36 -6.57
CA VAL A 73 -21.26 -1.57 -5.12
C VAL A 73 -20.07 -0.74 -4.63
N VAL A 74 -20.26 -0.06 -3.53
CA VAL A 74 -19.19 0.64 -2.81
C VAL A 74 -19.15 0.11 -1.38
N LEU A 75 -18.00 -0.39 -0.97
CA LEU A 75 -17.73 -0.76 0.42
C LEU A 75 -16.91 0.34 1.08
N GLY A 76 -17.33 0.78 2.26
CA GLY A 76 -16.60 1.70 3.11
C GLY A 76 -16.14 1.01 4.38
N TRP A 77 -15.03 1.47 4.93
CA TRP A 77 -14.46 1.07 6.22
C TRP A 77 -13.97 2.30 6.96
N ASN A 78 -14.33 2.46 8.22
CA ASN A 78 -13.92 3.59 9.06
C ASN A 78 -13.23 3.17 10.38
N GLY A 79 -12.88 1.87 10.51
CA GLY A 79 -12.31 1.30 11.73
C GLY A 79 -13.33 0.74 12.71
N THR A 80 -14.56 1.24 12.73
CA THR A 80 -15.66 0.79 13.61
C THR A 80 -16.76 0.07 12.85
N ASP A 81 -17.05 0.53 11.65
CA ASP A 81 -18.15 0.04 10.83
C ASP A 81 -17.67 -0.22 9.40
N MET A 82 -18.29 -1.22 8.78
CA MET A 82 -18.29 -1.41 7.34
C MET A 82 -19.61 -0.89 6.78
N THR A 83 -19.54 -0.06 5.75
CA THR A 83 -20.72 0.37 4.98
C THR A 83 -20.76 -0.32 3.63
N LEU A 84 -21.95 -0.66 3.17
CA LEU A 84 -22.23 -1.14 1.83
C LEU A 84 -23.24 -0.19 1.18
N GLU A 85 -22.86 0.34 0.03
CA GLU A 85 -23.73 1.22 -0.76
C GLU A 85 -24.00 0.61 -2.12
N LEU A 86 -25.26 0.63 -2.55
CA LEU A 86 -25.70 0.17 -3.87
C LEU A 86 -26.97 0.89 -4.29
N GLY A 87 -26.95 1.57 -5.43
CA GLY A 87 -28.14 2.18 -6.02
C GLY A 87 -28.87 3.19 -5.11
N GLY A 88 -28.16 3.91 -4.26
CA GLY A 88 -28.69 4.86 -3.29
C GLY A 88 -29.18 4.25 -1.98
N MET A 89 -29.06 2.93 -1.81
CA MET A 89 -29.24 2.24 -0.53
C MET A 89 -27.92 2.17 0.20
N SER A 90 -27.93 2.36 1.51
CA SER A 90 -26.76 2.21 2.38
C SER A 90 -27.09 1.30 3.56
N LEU A 91 -26.19 0.37 3.85
CA LEU A 91 -26.25 -0.53 5.00
C LEU A 91 -24.94 -0.38 5.78
N ALA A 92 -25.03 -0.17 7.09
CA ALA A 92 -23.88 -0.19 7.99
C ALA A 92 -23.90 -1.45 8.86
N LEU A 93 -22.74 -2.06 9.00
CA LEU A 93 -22.50 -3.24 9.84
C LEU A 93 -21.35 -2.95 10.80
N PRO A 94 -21.54 -3.14 12.11
CA PRO A 94 -20.43 -3.09 13.06
C PRO A 94 -19.32 -4.08 12.69
N VAL A 95 -18.07 -3.69 12.89
CA VAL A 95 -16.89 -4.47 12.48
C VAL A 95 -16.86 -5.87 13.06
N GLU A 96 -17.40 -6.06 14.29
CA GLU A 96 -17.47 -7.36 14.96
C GLU A 96 -18.39 -8.37 14.24
N LYS A 97 -19.27 -7.87 13.35
CA LYS A 97 -20.15 -8.71 12.53
C LYS A 97 -19.63 -8.96 11.13
N VAL A 98 -18.53 -8.30 10.76
CA VAL A 98 -17.87 -8.52 9.47
C VAL A 98 -16.92 -9.71 9.62
N PRO A 99 -17.03 -10.76 8.79
CA PRO A 99 -16.10 -11.88 8.82
C PRO A 99 -14.65 -11.40 8.70
N GLU A 100 -13.72 -12.03 9.41
CA GLU A 100 -12.28 -11.74 9.33
C GLU A 100 -11.73 -11.96 7.93
N SER A 101 -12.31 -12.93 7.20
CA SER A 101 -11.98 -13.21 5.80
C SER A 101 -12.66 -12.26 4.79
N ALA A 102 -13.42 -11.26 5.21
CA ALA A 102 -14.03 -10.34 4.27
C ALA A 102 -12.95 -9.48 3.58
N LEU A 103 -12.98 -9.42 2.25
CA LEU A 103 -12.00 -8.70 1.43
C LEU A 103 -11.69 -7.28 1.95
N VAL A 104 -12.74 -6.50 2.25
CA VAL A 104 -12.58 -5.11 2.72
C VAL A 104 -11.86 -5.07 4.07
N ARG A 105 -12.13 -6.04 4.96
CA ARG A 105 -11.47 -6.14 6.26
C ARG A 105 -10.00 -6.50 6.11
N CYS A 106 -9.66 -7.49 5.28
CA CYS A 106 -8.28 -7.85 4.97
C CYS A 106 -7.49 -6.67 4.38
N LEU A 107 -8.06 -5.95 3.40
CA LEU A 107 -7.45 -4.77 2.83
C LEU A 107 -7.26 -3.65 3.86
N ALA A 108 -8.29 -3.36 4.67
CA ALA A 108 -8.25 -2.30 5.66
C ALA A 108 -7.21 -2.56 6.76
N GLN A 109 -7.10 -3.81 7.20
CA GLN A 109 -6.13 -4.21 8.23
C GLN A 109 -4.69 -4.08 7.76
N VAL A 110 -4.41 -4.39 6.50
CA VAL A 110 -3.06 -4.21 5.97
C VAL A 110 -2.81 -2.76 5.56
N LEU A 111 -3.69 -2.14 4.79
CA LEU A 111 -3.45 -0.81 4.23
C LEU A 111 -3.70 0.33 5.23
N GLY A 112 -4.46 0.10 6.30
CA GLY A 112 -4.75 1.07 7.36
C GLY A 112 -3.89 0.90 8.62
N ALA A 113 -2.99 -0.09 8.66
CA ALA A 113 -2.14 -0.35 9.82
C ALA A 113 -0.90 0.55 9.83
N THR A 114 -0.33 0.75 11.02
CA THR A 114 1.05 1.28 11.15
C THR A 114 2.03 0.15 10.82
N HIS A 115 2.79 0.31 9.76
CA HIS A 115 3.69 -0.74 9.29
C HIS A 115 5.05 -0.72 9.98
N PRO A 116 5.66 -1.90 10.20
CA PRO A 116 7.06 -1.98 10.57
C PRO A 116 7.93 -1.43 9.44
N THR A 117 9.16 -1.09 9.76
CA THR A 117 10.13 -0.66 8.75
C THR A 117 10.33 -1.77 7.72
N GLY A 118 10.05 -1.49 6.46
CA GLY A 118 10.21 -2.44 5.38
C GLY A 118 11.66 -2.63 4.97
N THR A 119 11.89 -3.61 4.11
CA THR A 119 13.21 -3.94 3.55
C THR A 119 13.25 -3.56 2.06
N ARG A 120 14.31 -2.86 1.65
CA ARG A 120 14.52 -2.55 0.23
C ARG A 120 15.00 -3.81 -0.50
N THR A 121 14.30 -4.18 -1.57
CA THR A 121 14.62 -5.30 -2.46
C THR A 121 14.78 -4.81 -3.91
N GLU A 122 15.07 -5.72 -4.84
CA GLU A 122 15.08 -5.42 -6.28
C GLU A 122 13.67 -5.09 -6.80
N GLU A 123 12.63 -5.66 -6.19
CA GLU A 123 11.22 -5.47 -6.58
C GLU A 123 10.61 -4.18 -6.02
N GLY A 124 11.26 -3.56 -5.03
CA GLY A 124 10.77 -2.36 -4.38
C GLY A 124 11.06 -2.33 -2.88
N TYR A 125 10.25 -1.59 -2.14
CA TYR A 125 10.29 -1.54 -0.69
C TYR A 125 9.23 -2.50 -0.14
N VAL A 126 9.67 -3.62 0.44
CA VAL A 126 8.80 -4.68 0.92
C VAL A 126 8.55 -4.53 2.42
N ILE A 127 7.29 -4.42 2.79
CA ILE A 127 6.81 -4.45 4.18
C ILE A 127 6.18 -5.81 4.40
N SER A 128 6.74 -6.59 5.31
CA SER A 128 6.17 -7.87 5.72
C SER A 128 5.70 -7.78 7.15
N GLY A 129 4.55 -8.35 7.44
CA GLY A 129 3.95 -8.35 8.76
C GLY A 129 2.91 -9.46 8.92
N GLU A 130 2.22 -9.40 10.02
CA GLU A 130 1.13 -10.31 10.36
C GLU A 130 -0.07 -9.50 10.84
N THR A 131 -1.26 -9.84 10.41
CA THR A 131 -2.51 -9.26 10.86
C THR A 131 -3.53 -10.36 11.11
N GLU A 132 -4.16 -10.38 12.29
CA GLU A 132 -5.08 -11.44 12.73
C GLU A 132 -4.52 -12.86 12.53
N GLY A 133 -3.21 -13.05 12.79
CA GLY A 133 -2.53 -14.34 12.64
C GLY A 133 -2.20 -14.73 11.19
N LYS A 134 -2.37 -13.84 10.22
CA LYS A 134 -2.13 -14.07 8.79
C LYS A 134 -0.98 -13.23 8.29
N ALA A 135 0.00 -13.87 7.66
CA ALA A 135 1.14 -13.19 7.09
C ALA A 135 0.74 -12.37 5.84
N TYR A 136 1.31 -11.18 5.69
CA TYR A 136 1.16 -10.37 4.50
C TYR A 136 2.50 -9.83 3.98
N ALA A 137 2.53 -9.51 2.70
CA ALA A 137 3.60 -8.78 2.05
C ALA A 137 3.01 -7.62 1.24
N LEU A 138 3.38 -6.39 1.60
CA LEU A 138 3.03 -5.16 0.89
C LEU A 138 4.28 -4.63 0.20
N VAL A 139 4.25 -4.51 -1.12
CA VAL A 139 5.32 -3.92 -1.91
C VAL A 139 4.96 -2.49 -2.23
N CYS A 140 5.88 -1.58 -1.92
CA CYS A 140 5.76 -0.16 -2.22
C CYS A 140 6.83 0.29 -3.22
N ASP A 141 6.50 1.28 -4.01
CA ASP A 141 7.46 1.94 -4.91
C ASP A 141 8.56 2.61 -4.08
N PRO A 142 9.85 2.33 -4.36
CA PRO A 142 10.96 2.79 -3.52
C PRO A 142 11.23 4.29 -3.61
N ALA A 143 10.67 4.99 -4.60
CA ALA A 143 10.84 6.42 -4.78
C ALA A 143 9.72 7.23 -4.15
N THR A 144 8.49 6.74 -4.27
CA THR A 144 7.28 7.43 -3.80
C THR A 144 6.75 6.88 -2.49
N GLY A 145 7.09 5.63 -2.15
CA GLY A 145 6.53 4.88 -1.04
C GLY A 145 5.09 4.41 -1.27
N LEU A 146 4.48 4.68 -2.42
CA LEU A 146 3.11 4.29 -2.71
C LEU A 146 2.98 2.78 -2.93
N PRO A 147 1.87 2.15 -2.53
CA PRO A 147 1.67 0.71 -2.69
C PRO A 147 1.61 0.31 -4.16
N VAL A 148 2.26 -0.80 -4.49
CA VAL A 148 2.33 -1.42 -5.83
C VAL A 148 1.62 -2.76 -5.83
N SER A 149 1.83 -3.59 -4.80
CA SER A 149 1.14 -4.88 -4.67
C SER A 149 0.99 -5.30 -3.22
N LEU A 150 -0.01 -6.15 -2.97
CA LEU A 150 -0.30 -6.76 -1.68
C LEU A 150 -0.58 -8.24 -1.87
N SER A 151 -0.02 -9.07 -1.01
CA SER A 151 -0.32 -10.50 -0.93
C SER A 151 -0.64 -10.90 0.51
N VAL A 152 -1.75 -11.64 0.69
CA VAL A 152 -2.13 -12.34 1.93
C VAL A 152 -2.44 -13.78 1.55
N PRO A 153 -1.43 -14.68 1.50
CA PRO A 153 -1.56 -16.01 0.90
C PRO A 153 -2.62 -16.89 1.56
N GLU A 154 -2.77 -16.80 2.89
CA GLU A 154 -3.73 -17.60 3.65
C GLU A 154 -5.19 -17.26 3.34
N GLU A 155 -5.45 -16.04 2.84
CA GLU A 155 -6.77 -15.60 2.35
C GLU A 155 -6.92 -15.75 0.84
N GLY A 156 -5.89 -16.22 0.14
CA GLY A 156 -5.88 -16.24 -1.32
C GLY A 156 -6.04 -14.84 -1.92
N LEU A 157 -5.53 -13.80 -1.21
CA LEU A 157 -5.62 -12.41 -1.64
C LEU A 157 -4.31 -12.00 -2.31
N GLU A 158 -4.42 -11.57 -3.55
CA GLU A 158 -3.38 -10.90 -4.32
C GLU A 158 -3.95 -9.64 -4.93
N ALA A 159 -3.33 -8.50 -4.72
CA ALA A 159 -3.73 -7.23 -5.31
C ALA A 159 -2.56 -6.53 -5.98
N THR A 160 -2.81 -5.96 -7.15
CA THR A 160 -1.88 -5.08 -7.86
C THR A 160 -2.50 -3.71 -7.97
N PHE A 161 -1.74 -2.68 -7.58
CA PHE A 161 -2.20 -1.30 -7.57
C PHE A 161 -1.56 -0.53 -8.72
N THR A 162 -2.39 0.19 -9.46
CA THR A 162 -1.97 1.03 -10.58
C THR A 162 -2.58 2.42 -10.45
N GLU A 163 -2.04 3.39 -11.17
CA GLU A 163 -2.51 4.79 -11.09
C GLU A 163 -2.53 5.31 -9.64
N THR A 164 -1.58 4.83 -8.81
CA THR A 164 -1.54 5.17 -7.40
C THR A 164 -1.06 6.60 -7.20
N GLN A 165 -1.79 7.37 -6.41
CA GLN A 165 -1.49 8.76 -6.09
C GLN A 165 -1.83 9.05 -4.64
N LEU A 166 -1.15 10.01 -4.04
CA LEU A 166 -1.45 10.47 -2.69
C LEU A 166 -2.89 11.00 -2.61
N TYR A 167 -3.54 10.72 -1.48
CA TYR A 167 -4.88 11.22 -1.21
C TYR A 167 -4.87 12.75 -1.18
N LYS A 168 -5.76 13.35 -1.94
CA LYS A 168 -5.99 14.81 -1.91
C LYS A 168 -7.35 15.06 -1.28
N ASN A 169 -7.38 15.77 -0.17
CA ASN A 169 -8.63 16.26 0.37
C ASN A 169 -9.33 17.14 -0.69
N ALA A 170 -10.60 16.90 -0.95
CA ALA A 170 -11.42 17.66 -1.92
C ALA A 170 -11.74 19.10 -1.44
N THR A 171 -10.89 19.68 -0.59
CA THR A 171 -11.09 20.98 0.05
C THR A 171 -10.06 22.03 -0.38
N GLU A 172 -9.64 21.99 -1.66
CA GLU A 172 -8.97 23.12 -2.30
C GLU A 172 -9.68 23.54 -3.58
#